data_5feab01fcf2af8434a30a353f8919ac9
#
_entry.id   5feab01fcf2af8434a30a353f8919ac9
#
_cell.length_a   1.000
_cell.length_b   1.000
_cell.length_c   1.000
_cell.angle_alpha   90.00
_cell.angle_beta   90.00
_cell.angle_gamma   90.00
#
_symmetry.space_group_name_H-M   'P 1'
#
loop_
_entity.id
_entity.type
_entity.pdbx_description
1 polymer ?
#
loop_
_entity_poly.entity_id
_entity_poly.type
_entity_poly.pdbx_seq_one_letter_code
_entity_poly.pdbx_strand_id
1 'polypeptide(L)'
;MKLLRLIVLLAGLSCLAPAKAADSPARVTVIFDAFGKPSALERGWGYSALVEYKGKRILFDTGGQYQTFAENVRKLKIDLKTLDFVVISHRHGDHTGGLAYVLEQNPHVKIYAPLETGSFGTPPSPPAAKALLRNAAGITPDLRYFNGQPPDNLTIDSPWPGTKFTLIDKSIEIAPGLFLVKTVSDSKGTLELNELSLAIRTPKGLALVVGCSHPGIERILEAASQYDTQLYTIVGGLHLVDKSDQQVSEVVNNFKTRWHIERVAAGHCTGEFAQVELERVFGDHHDHSGVGEVIAIPR
;
A
#
# COMPACT_ATOMS: atom_id res chain seq x y z
N MET A 1 62.97 -46.21 22.04
CA MET A 1 61.54 -45.93 22.23
C MET A 1 61.31 -44.42 22.14
N LYS A 2 60.83 -43.89 21.02
CA LYS A 2 60.57 -42.47 20.85
C LYS A 2 59.05 -42.28 20.88
N LEU A 3 58.59 -41.53 21.90
CA LEU A 3 57.17 -41.20 22.09
C LEU A 3 56.79 -40.05 21.11
N LEU A 4 55.88 -40.36 20.20
CA LEU A 4 55.28 -39.37 19.25
C LEU A 4 54.10 -38.68 19.95
N ARG A 5 54.22 -37.38 20.23
CA ARG A 5 53.10 -36.57 20.78
C ARG A 5 52.24 -36.09 19.62
N LEU A 6 50.98 -36.58 19.59
CA LEU A 6 49.96 -36.12 18.66
C LEU A 6 49.36 -34.81 19.20
N ILE A 7 49.55 -33.72 18.45
CA ILE A 7 48.92 -32.43 18.75
C ILE A 7 47.59 -32.41 17.96
N VAL A 8 46.47 -32.45 18.69
CA VAL A 8 45.12 -32.26 18.11
C VAL A 8 44.84 -30.74 18.07
N LEU A 9 44.84 -30.14 16.88
CA LEU A 9 44.32 -28.80 16.67
C LEU A 9 42.81 -28.87 16.66
N LEU A 10 42.16 -28.33 17.70
CA LEU A 10 40.75 -28.00 17.69
C LEU A 10 40.56 -26.72 16.85
N ALA A 11 40.04 -26.84 15.67
CA ALA A 11 39.54 -25.72 14.87
C ALA A 11 38.21 -25.24 15.49
N GLY A 12 38.25 -24.15 16.20
CA GLY A 12 37.07 -23.48 16.72
C GLY A 12 36.25 -22.90 15.59
N LEU A 13 35.08 -23.49 15.30
CA LEU A 13 34.07 -22.92 14.42
C LEU A 13 33.44 -21.73 15.19
N SER A 14 33.91 -20.51 14.88
CA SER A 14 33.24 -19.28 15.33
C SER A 14 31.93 -19.17 14.54
N CYS A 15 30.81 -19.50 15.18
CA CYS A 15 29.49 -19.10 14.71
C CYS A 15 29.42 -17.57 14.71
N LEU A 16 29.60 -16.96 13.54
CA LEU A 16 29.22 -15.56 13.32
C LEU A 16 27.72 -15.44 13.52
N ALA A 17 27.31 -14.93 14.66
CA ALA A 17 25.93 -14.52 14.89
C ALA A 17 25.54 -13.48 13.82
N PRO A 18 24.32 -13.53 13.26
CA PRO A 18 23.90 -12.54 12.28
C PRO A 18 23.91 -11.16 12.95
N ALA A 19 24.76 -10.27 12.44
CA ALA A 19 24.85 -8.91 12.94
C ALA A 19 23.55 -8.17 12.65
N LYS A 20 22.91 -7.67 13.71
CA LYS A 20 22.21 -6.42 13.87
C LYS A 20 20.94 -6.14 13.06
N ALA A 21 19.79 -6.61 13.56
CA ALA A 21 18.49 -5.99 13.33
C ALA A 21 18.38 -4.56 13.97
N ALA A 22 19.30 -4.17 14.86
CA ALA A 22 19.24 -2.91 15.60
C ALA A 22 19.63 -1.65 14.79
N ASP A 23 20.38 -1.79 13.68
CA ASP A 23 20.84 -0.65 12.85
C ASP A 23 20.06 -0.54 11.52
N SER A 24 19.05 -1.37 11.30
CA SER A 24 18.24 -1.31 10.06
C SER A 24 17.36 -0.05 10.06
N PRO A 25 17.21 0.65 8.92
CA PRO A 25 16.35 1.81 8.84
C PRO A 25 14.91 1.45 9.21
N ALA A 26 14.22 2.38 9.87
CA ALA A 26 12.78 2.31 10.15
C ALA A 26 12.14 3.59 9.58
N ARG A 27 11.66 3.50 8.35
CA ARG A 27 11.18 4.66 7.60
C ARG A 27 10.26 4.28 6.44
N VAL A 28 9.48 5.26 6.01
CA VAL A 28 8.74 5.24 4.74
C VAL A 28 9.36 6.29 3.82
N THR A 29 9.80 5.88 2.63
CA THR A 29 10.30 6.79 1.59
C THR A 29 9.26 6.87 0.49
N VAL A 30 8.70 8.05 0.23
CA VAL A 30 7.68 8.26 -0.81
C VAL A 30 8.36 8.31 -2.18
N ILE A 31 7.95 7.40 -3.07
CA ILE A 31 8.52 7.26 -4.42
C ILE A 31 7.67 8.00 -5.45
N PHE A 32 6.35 8.01 -5.26
CA PHE A 32 5.39 8.58 -6.19
C PHE A 32 4.25 9.25 -5.43
N ASP A 33 3.98 10.52 -5.74
CA ASP A 33 2.89 11.30 -5.16
C ASP A 33 2.61 12.52 -6.05
N ALA A 34 1.42 13.10 -5.94
CA ALA A 34 1.07 14.38 -6.57
C ALA A 34 1.67 15.59 -5.83
N PHE A 35 1.96 15.43 -4.54
CA PHE A 35 2.65 16.41 -3.71
C PHE A 35 4.17 16.19 -3.75
N GLY A 36 4.93 17.20 -3.34
CA GLY A 36 6.37 17.12 -3.17
C GLY A 36 7.06 18.47 -3.32
N LYS A 37 8.17 18.64 -2.63
CA LYS A 37 9.03 19.81 -2.75
C LYS A 37 9.68 19.86 -4.14
N PRO A 38 10.04 21.04 -4.65
CA PRO A 38 10.83 21.14 -5.87
C PRO A 38 12.13 20.33 -5.76
N SER A 39 12.32 19.36 -6.66
CA SER A 39 13.46 18.46 -6.68
C SER A 39 13.67 17.88 -8.08
N ALA A 40 14.63 16.98 -8.24
CA ALA A 40 14.82 16.23 -9.48
C ALA A 40 13.79 15.10 -9.67
N LEU A 41 12.96 14.80 -8.66
CA LEU A 41 11.91 13.79 -8.72
C LEU A 41 10.67 14.34 -9.41
N GLU A 42 9.95 13.48 -10.10
CA GLU A 42 8.75 13.84 -10.81
C GLU A 42 7.50 13.50 -10.00
N ARG A 43 6.54 14.41 -10.02
CA ARG A 43 5.23 14.24 -9.39
C ARG A 43 4.24 13.64 -10.38
N GLY A 44 3.30 12.85 -9.87
CA GLY A 44 2.22 12.31 -10.67
C GLY A 44 1.02 11.93 -9.81
N TRP A 45 -0.15 11.77 -10.41
CA TRP A 45 -1.31 11.29 -9.69
C TRP A 45 -1.17 9.81 -9.39
N GLY A 46 -1.19 9.47 -8.10
CA GLY A 46 -1.01 8.13 -7.58
C GLY A 46 -0.13 8.09 -6.33
N TYR A 47 0.09 6.89 -5.80
CA TYR A 47 0.91 6.71 -4.60
C TYR A 47 1.87 5.52 -4.74
N SER A 48 3.07 5.68 -4.24
CA SER A 48 4.01 4.58 -3.99
C SER A 48 5.00 4.95 -2.91
N ALA A 49 5.31 4.01 -2.03
CA ALA A 49 6.30 4.19 -0.98
C ALA A 49 7.13 2.93 -0.73
N LEU A 50 8.43 3.10 -0.43
CA LEU A 50 9.28 2.05 0.12
C LEU A 50 9.22 2.12 1.65
N VAL A 51 8.78 1.05 2.27
CA VAL A 51 8.78 0.86 3.71
C VAL A 51 9.97 -0.01 4.10
N GLU A 52 10.82 0.51 4.96
CA GLU A 52 11.96 -0.24 5.53
C GLU A 52 11.74 -0.36 7.05
N TYR A 53 11.60 -1.59 7.53
CA TYR A 53 11.35 -1.86 8.96
C TYR A 53 11.89 -3.22 9.38
N LYS A 54 12.70 -3.27 10.46
CA LYS A 54 13.31 -4.49 11.01
C LYS A 54 13.99 -5.37 9.94
N GLY A 55 14.71 -4.74 9.02
CA GLY A 55 15.42 -5.40 7.93
C GLY A 55 14.54 -5.84 6.76
N LYS A 56 13.22 -5.59 6.80
CA LYS A 56 12.31 -5.81 5.68
C LYS A 56 12.25 -4.58 4.77
N ARG A 57 12.16 -4.84 3.47
CA ARG A 57 12.01 -3.84 2.41
C ARG A 57 10.72 -4.14 1.65
N ILE A 58 9.73 -3.30 1.84
CA ILE A 58 8.36 -3.49 1.35
C ILE A 58 8.03 -2.35 0.40
N LEU A 59 7.68 -2.67 -0.84
CA LEU A 59 7.11 -1.67 -1.72
C LEU A 59 5.59 -1.66 -1.52
N PHE A 60 5.05 -0.51 -1.18
CA PHE A 60 3.62 -0.28 -1.03
C PHE A 60 3.13 0.57 -2.21
N ASP A 61 2.29 0.01 -3.07
CA ASP A 61 1.84 0.55 -4.35
C ASP A 61 2.96 0.91 -5.34
N THR A 62 2.60 1.27 -6.56
CA THR A 62 3.56 1.53 -7.65
C THR A 62 3.28 2.79 -8.46
N GLY A 63 2.43 3.69 -7.94
CA GLY A 63 2.09 4.94 -8.64
C GLY A 63 1.24 4.74 -9.89
N GLY A 64 0.96 5.85 -10.57
CA GLY A 64 0.05 5.90 -11.71
C GLY A 64 0.71 5.78 -13.09
N GLN A 65 2.03 5.94 -13.19
CA GLN A 65 2.72 6.02 -14.46
C GLN A 65 4.04 5.26 -14.43
N TYR A 66 4.21 4.31 -15.35
CA TYR A 66 5.40 3.48 -15.48
C TYR A 66 6.70 4.30 -15.54
N GLN A 67 6.79 5.27 -16.46
CA GLN A 67 8.02 6.03 -16.69
C GLN A 67 8.41 6.88 -15.48
N THR A 68 7.45 7.63 -14.93
CA THR A 68 7.67 8.48 -13.75
C THR A 68 8.08 7.64 -12.53
N PHE A 69 7.41 6.51 -12.29
CA PHE A 69 7.78 5.58 -11.23
C PHE A 69 9.21 5.04 -11.42
N ALA A 70 9.53 4.54 -12.63
CA ALA A 70 10.84 4.00 -12.95
C ALA A 70 11.96 5.04 -12.79
N GLU A 71 11.72 6.29 -13.19
CA GLU A 71 12.68 7.37 -13.04
C GLU A 71 12.91 7.76 -11.58
N ASN A 72 11.83 7.88 -10.79
CA ASN A 72 11.94 8.19 -9.37
C ASN A 72 12.67 7.07 -8.61
N VAL A 73 12.38 5.80 -8.90
CA VAL A 73 13.12 4.64 -8.35
C VAL A 73 14.62 4.76 -8.65
N ARG A 74 15.00 5.10 -9.90
CA ARG A 74 16.41 5.27 -10.28
C ARG A 74 17.07 6.47 -9.59
N LYS A 75 16.39 7.63 -9.55
CA LYS A 75 16.88 8.86 -8.92
C LYS A 75 17.04 8.68 -7.40
N LEU A 76 16.13 7.95 -6.75
CA LEU A 76 16.20 7.60 -5.34
C LEU A 76 17.18 6.44 -5.05
N LYS A 77 17.76 5.83 -6.09
CA LYS A 77 18.69 4.69 -6.00
C LYS A 77 18.10 3.50 -5.25
N ILE A 78 16.81 3.24 -5.45
CA ILE A 78 16.11 2.12 -4.85
C ILE A 78 16.37 0.87 -5.68
N ASP A 79 16.97 -0.16 -5.07
CA ASP A 79 17.13 -1.47 -5.70
C ASP A 79 15.89 -2.33 -5.45
N LEU A 80 15.08 -2.53 -6.50
CA LEU A 80 13.86 -3.33 -6.46
C LEU A 80 14.14 -4.83 -6.33
N LYS A 81 15.37 -5.30 -6.63
CA LYS A 81 15.75 -6.71 -6.47
C LYS A 81 15.87 -7.14 -5.01
N THR A 82 16.00 -6.15 -4.11
CA THR A 82 16.15 -6.39 -2.66
C THR A 82 14.82 -6.31 -1.91
N LEU A 83 13.69 -6.20 -2.61
CA LEU A 83 12.36 -6.21 -1.99
C LEU A 83 12.04 -7.60 -1.41
N ASP A 84 11.56 -7.63 -0.18
CA ASP A 84 10.98 -8.84 0.41
C ASP A 84 9.62 -9.13 -0.22
N PHE A 85 8.80 -8.11 -0.43
CA PHE A 85 7.49 -8.21 -1.08
C PHE A 85 6.95 -6.84 -1.50
N VAL A 86 5.91 -6.90 -2.32
CA VAL A 86 5.09 -5.75 -2.75
C VAL A 86 3.72 -5.89 -2.12
N VAL A 87 3.11 -4.79 -1.73
CA VAL A 87 1.69 -4.70 -1.36
C VAL A 87 0.99 -3.78 -2.35
N ILE A 88 -0.01 -4.26 -3.04
CA ILE A 88 -0.92 -3.44 -3.81
C ILE A 88 -2.15 -3.18 -2.94
N SER A 89 -2.39 -1.90 -2.65
CA SER A 89 -3.49 -1.52 -1.77
C SER A 89 -4.85 -1.83 -2.39
N HIS A 90 -5.06 -1.48 -3.66
CA HIS A 90 -6.30 -1.73 -4.40
C HIS A 90 -6.07 -1.68 -5.92
N ARG A 91 -7.14 -1.96 -6.70
CA ARG A 91 -7.06 -2.18 -8.17
C ARG A 91 -6.92 -0.91 -9.02
N HIS A 92 -7.00 0.30 -8.48
CA HIS A 92 -6.95 1.52 -9.30
C HIS A 92 -5.59 1.69 -9.99
N GLY A 93 -5.61 2.22 -11.21
CA GLY A 93 -4.43 2.35 -12.07
C GLY A 93 -3.35 3.27 -11.51
N ASP A 94 -3.74 4.24 -10.69
CA ASP A 94 -2.84 5.17 -10.02
C ASP A 94 -2.08 4.56 -8.82
N HIS A 95 -2.33 3.28 -8.52
CA HIS A 95 -1.59 2.47 -7.55
C HIS A 95 -0.85 1.28 -8.19
N THR A 96 -1.19 0.96 -9.44
CA THR A 96 -0.66 -0.23 -10.14
C THR A 96 0.16 0.11 -11.38
N GLY A 97 0.25 1.39 -11.78
CA GLY A 97 0.86 1.82 -13.05
C GLY A 97 2.33 1.47 -13.23
N GLY A 98 3.11 1.42 -12.14
CA GLY A 98 4.52 1.04 -12.15
C GLY A 98 4.79 -0.46 -11.94
N LEU A 99 3.75 -1.30 -11.74
CA LEU A 99 3.95 -2.71 -11.39
C LEU A 99 4.69 -3.50 -12.48
N ALA A 100 4.48 -3.18 -13.75
CA ALA A 100 5.22 -3.79 -14.85
C ALA A 100 6.73 -3.55 -14.70
N TYR A 101 7.17 -2.34 -14.35
CA TYR A 101 8.58 -2.04 -14.09
C TYR A 101 9.14 -2.83 -12.89
N VAL A 102 8.35 -3.00 -11.83
CA VAL A 102 8.77 -3.84 -10.69
C VAL A 102 9.02 -5.28 -11.14
N LEU A 103 8.10 -5.84 -11.93
CA LEU A 103 8.21 -7.22 -12.45
C LEU A 103 9.37 -7.40 -13.44
N GLU A 104 9.71 -6.39 -14.24
CA GLU A 104 10.90 -6.40 -15.09
C GLU A 104 12.19 -6.46 -14.26
N GLN A 105 12.26 -5.76 -13.14
CA GLN A 105 13.44 -5.73 -12.28
C GLN A 105 13.51 -6.92 -11.32
N ASN A 106 12.36 -7.42 -10.87
CA ASN A 106 12.23 -8.52 -9.91
C ASN A 106 11.04 -9.42 -10.26
N PRO A 107 11.17 -10.31 -11.24
CA PRO A 107 10.05 -11.10 -11.78
C PRO A 107 9.47 -12.13 -10.81
N HIS A 108 10.16 -12.40 -9.70
CA HIS A 108 9.75 -13.38 -8.70
C HIS A 108 9.38 -12.77 -7.35
N VAL A 109 9.30 -11.44 -7.27
CA VAL A 109 8.91 -10.78 -6.04
C VAL A 109 7.51 -11.22 -5.62
N LYS A 110 7.34 -11.48 -4.33
CA LYS A 110 6.02 -11.81 -3.78
C LYS A 110 5.14 -10.57 -3.79
N ILE A 111 3.92 -10.67 -4.32
CA ILE A 111 2.97 -9.56 -4.38
C ILE A 111 1.71 -9.93 -3.62
N TYR A 112 1.37 -9.13 -2.62
CA TYR A 112 0.08 -9.18 -1.96
C TYR A 112 -0.88 -8.19 -2.63
N ALA A 113 -2.12 -8.63 -2.86
CA ALA A 113 -3.19 -7.80 -3.42
C ALA A 113 -4.53 -8.20 -2.79
N PRO A 114 -5.53 -7.32 -2.74
CA PRO A 114 -6.84 -7.69 -2.24
C PRO A 114 -7.52 -8.70 -3.16
N LEU A 115 -8.27 -9.63 -2.58
CA LEU A 115 -9.12 -10.54 -3.33
C LEU A 115 -10.30 -9.75 -3.91
N GLU A 116 -10.28 -9.55 -5.22
CA GLU A 116 -11.37 -8.90 -5.96
C GLU A 116 -11.68 -9.64 -7.25
N THR A 117 -12.95 -9.78 -7.54
CA THR A 117 -13.43 -10.45 -8.75
C THR A 117 -12.98 -9.73 -10.02
N GLY A 118 -12.35 -10.45 -10.94
CA GLY A 118 -11.86 -9.93 -12.21
C GLY A 118 -10.55 -9.11 -12.11
N SER A 119 -10.00 -8.91 -10.90
CA SER A 119 -8.73 -8.21 -10.68
C SER A 119 -7.63 -9.20 -10.31
N PHE A 120 -6.38 -8.86 -10.60
CA PHE A 120 -5.20 -9.67 -10.24
C PHE A 120 -5.29 -11.16 -10.63
N GLY A 121 -6.02 -11.46 -11.72
CA GLY A 121 -6.17 -12.82 -12.22
C GLY A 121 -7.21 -13.67 -11.49
N THR A 122 -8.07 -13.09 -10.67
CA THR A 122 -9.19 -13.82 -10.06
C THR A 122 -10.29 -14.11 -11.07
N PRO A 123 -10.98 -15.27 -11.01
CA PRO A 123 -12.14 -15.54 -11.84
C PRO A 123 -13.26 -14.50 -11.60
N PRO A 124 -14.00 -14.05 -12.63
CA PRO A 124 -15.15 -13.20 -12.45
C PRO A 124 -16.28 -13.94 -11.72
N SER A 125 -17.06 -13.22 -10.92
CA SER A 125 -18.28 -13.79 -10.32
C SER A 125 -19.38 -13.95 -11.35
N PRO A 126 -20.00 -15.13 -11.49
CA PRO A 126 -21.04 -15.41 -12.49
C PRO A 126 -22.24 -14.43 -12.52
N PRO A 127 -22.68 -13.84 -11.37
CA PRO A 127 -23.78 -12.89 -11.38
C PRO A 127 -23.48 -11.56 -12.09
N ALA A 128 -22.21 -11.14 -12.18
CA ALA A 128 -21.85 -9.83 -12.75
C ALA A 128 -22.14 -9.70 -14.24
N ALA A 129 -22.02 -10.78 -15.02
CA ALA A 129 -22.33 -10.76 -16.46
C ALA A 129 -23.82 -10.54 -16.73
N LYS A 130 -24.70 -11.18 -15.96
CA LYS A 130 -26.16 -11.04 -16.08
C LYS A 130 -26.68 -9.70 -15.52
N ALA A 131 -25.98 -9.12 -14.55
CA ALA A 131 -26.35 -7.83 -13.98
C ALA A 131 -26.15 -6.64 -14.94
N LEU A 132 -25.34 -6.81 -15.99
CA LEU A 132 -25.14 -5.81 -17.03
C LEU A 132 -26.37 -5.68 -17.95
N LEU A 133 -27.20 -6.74 -18.04
CA LEU A 133 -28.40 -6.74 -18.88
C LEU A 133 -29.59 -6.20 -18.09
N ARG A 134 -29.92 -4.96 -18.30
CA ARG A 134 -31.23 -4.43 -17.90
C ARG A 134 -32.27 -4.72 -18.95
N ASN A 135 -33.44 -5.16 -18.52
CA ASN A 135 -34.63 -5.21 -19.39
C ASN A 135 -35.05 -3.77 -19.73
N ALA A 136 -34.49 -3.24 -20.79
CA ALA A 136 -34.92 -1.97 -21.35
C ALA A 136 -35.70 -2.27 -22.64
N ALA A 137 -37.01 -2.12 -22.58
CA ALA A 137 -37.85 -2.21 -23.75
C ALA A 137 -37.45 -1.12 -24.78
N GLY A 138 -37.29 -1.50 -26.05
CA GLY A 138 -37.01 -0.56 -27.12
C GLY A 138 -35.54 -0.31 -27.46
N ILE A 139 -34.57 -0.96 -26.77
CA ILE A 139 -33.16 -0.89 -27.16
C ILE A 139 -32.87 -1.95 -28.20
N THR A 140 -32.34 -1.54 -29.37
CA THR A 140 -31.94 -2.45 -30.44
C THR A 140 -30.71 -3.28 -30.03
N PRO A 141 -30.49 -4.48 -30.60
CA PRO A 141 -29.38 -5.35 -30.20
C PRO A 141 -28.01 -4.71 -30.29
N ASP A 142 -27.75 -3.86 -31.25
CA ASP A 142 -26.52 -3.14 -31.49
C ASP A 142 -26.18 -2.11 -30.37
N LEU A 143 -27.19 -1.67 -29.63
CA LEU A 143 -27.04 -0.80 -28.46
C LEU A 143 -27.00 -1.58 -27.14
N ARG A 144 -26.99 -2.90 -27.18
CA ARG A 144 -26.90 -3.75 -25.99
C ARG A 144 -25.50 -4.33 -25.81
N TYR A 145 -25.06 -4.49 -24.57
CA TYR A 145 -23.87 -5.26 -24.28
C TYR A 145 -23.99 -6.67 -24.90
N PHE A 146 -22.94 -7.07 -25.65
CA PHE A 146 -22.88 -8.36 -26.34
C PHE A 146 -24.14 -8.63 -27.26
N ASN A 147 -24.70 -7.59 -27.87
CA ASN A 147 -25.93 -7.66 -28.66
C ASN A 147 -27.11 -8.31 -27.90
N GLY A 148 -27.15 -8.16 -26.57
CA GLY A 148 -28.16 -8.76 -25.71
C GLY A 148 -27.91 -10.22 -25.33
N GLN A 149 -26.77 -10.79 -25.72
CA GLN A 149 -26.40 -12.19 -25.48
C GLN A 149 -25.02 -12.26 -24.77
N PRO A 150 -24.90 -11.86 -23.49
CA PRO A 150 -23.65 -11.91 -22.80
C PRO A 150 -23.22 -13.36 -22.57
N PRO A 151 -21.91 -13.63 -22.54
CA PRO A 151 -21.41 -14.95 -22.17
C PRO A 151 -21.79 -15.28 -20.72
N ASP A 152 -21.87 -16.54 -20.39
CA ASP A 152 -22.16 -16.99 -19.02
C ASP A 152 -21.06 -16.53 -18.03
N ASN A 153 -19.84 -16.36 -18.53
CA ASN A 153 -18.69 -15.87 -17.77
C ASN A 153 -18.02 -14.72 -18.53
N LEU A 154 -17.87 -13.58 -17.87
CA LEU A 154 -16.98 -12.52 -18.35
C LEU A 154 -15.56 -12.84 -17.86
N THR A 155 -14.64 -13.00 -18.80
CA THR A 155 -13.23 -13.12 -18.49
C THR A 155 -12.62 -11.73 -18.59
N ILE A 156 -12.06 -11.23 -17.48
CA ILE A 156 -11.23 -10.04 -17.47
C ILE A 156 -9.81 -10.55 -17.22
N ASP A 157 -8.97 -10.47 -18.23
CA ASP A 157 -7.58 -10.88 -18.10
C ASP A 157 -6.82 -9.86 -17.25
N SER A 158 -5.94 -10.39 -16.41
CA SER A 158 -5.01 -9.54 -15.65
C SER A 158 -4.07 -8.82 -16.63
N PRO A 159 -3.81 -7.50 -16.45
CA PRO A 159 -2.80 -6.79 -17.24
C PRO A 159 -1.37 -7.32 -17.00
N TRP A 160 -1.20 -8.22 -16.04
CA TRP A 160 0.08 -8.88 -15.72
C TRP A 160 -0.02 -10.40 -15.91
N PRO A 161 -0.07 -10.90 -17.17
CA PRO A 161 -0.25 -12.32 -17.44
C PRO A 161 0.91 -13.13 -16.86
N GLY A 162 0.58 -14.25 -16.21
CA GLY A 162 1.55 -15.14 -15.57
C GLY A 162 2.06 -14.68 -14.18
N THR A 163 1.73 -13.50 -13.73
CA THR A 163 2.06 -13.02 -12.38
C THR A 163 1.19 -13.70 -11.33
N LYS A 164 1.84 -14.21 -10.27
CA LYS A 164 1.15 -14.85 -9.15
C LYS A 164 0.97 -13.85 -8.01
N PHE A 165 -0.26 -13.42 -7.79
CA PHE A 165 -0.64 -12.62 -6.63
C PHE A 165 -0.99 -13.51 -5.43
N THR A 166 -0.56 -13.12 -4.24
CA THR A 166 -1.06 -13.66 -2.98
C THR A 166 -2.28 -12.83 -2.59
N LEU A 167 -3.46 -13.37 -2.87
CA LEU A 167 -4.73 -12.66 -2.68
C LEU A 167 -5.18 -12.70 -1.22
N ILE A 168 -5.55 -11.53 -0.70
CA ILE A 168 -5.92 -11.32 0.69
C ILE A 168 -7.43 -11.12 0.79
N ASP A 169 -8.11 -12.05 1.43
CA ASP A 169 -9.57 -12.06 1.64
C ASP A 169 -9.98 -11.48 3.00
N LYS A 170 -9.08 -11.45 3.96
CA LYS A 170 -9.26 -10.93 5.33
C LYS A 170 -7.96 -10.36 5.88
N SER A 171 -8.07 -9.52 6.91
CA SER A 171 -6.91 -8.98 7.60
C SER A 171 -6.03 -10.09 8.19
N ILE A 172 -4.71 -9.98 8.05
CA ILE A 172 -3.75 -11.02 8.40
C ILE A 172 -2.40 -10.45 8.82
N GLU A 173 -1.75 -11.09 9.79
CA GLU A 173 -0.31 -10.86 10.06
C GLU A 173 0.53 -11.62 9.04
N ILE A 174 1.36 -10.89 8.27
CA ILE A 174 2.20 -11.44 7.19
C ILE A 174 3.64 -11.69 7.61
N ALA A 175 4.08 -11.03 8.67
CA ALA A 175 5.35 -11.21 9.36
C ALA A 175 5.23 -10.62 10.77
N PRO A 176 6.12 -10.97 11.74
CA PRO A 176 6.01 -10.49 13.10
C PRO A 176 5.89 -8.97 13.21
N GLY A 177 4.70 -8.50 13.63
CA GLY A 177 4.36 -7.08 13.76
C GLY A 177 4.05 -6.36 12.45
N LEU A 178 3.86 -7.08 11.34
CA LEU A 178 3.44 -6.53 10.05
C LEU A 178 2.08 -7.13 9.66
N PHE A 179 1.08 -6.29 9.51
CA PHE A 179 -0.30 -6.70 9.23
C PHE A 179 -0.80 -6.08 7.93
N LEU A 180 -1.51 -6.86 7.12
CA LEU A 180 -2.36 -6.34 6.07
C LEU A 180 -3.76 -6.21 6.64
N VAL A 181 -4.24 -4.98 6.74
CA VAL A 181 -5.58 -4.64 7.22
C VAL A 181 -6.46 -4.49 6.01
N LYS A 182 -7.43 -5.40 5.85
CA LYS A 182 -8.38 -5.37 4.75
C LYS A 182 -9.66 -4.65 5.16
N THR A 183 -10.08 -3.70 4.35
CA THR A 183 -11.36 -3.01 4.46
C THR A 183 -12.08 -2.99 3.11
N VAL A 184 -13.38 -2.73 3.11
CA VAL A 184 -14.20 -2.69 1.91
C VAL A 184 -14.95 -1.37 1.86
N SER A 185 -14.91 -0.71 0.71
CA SER A 185 -15.64 0.54 0.50
C SER A 185 -17.12 0.27 0.25
N ASP A 186 -17.97 1.06 0.91
CA ASP A 186 -19.40 1.16 0.63
C ASP A 186 -19.79 2.53 0.03
N SER A 187 -18.78 3.33 -0.32
CA SER A 187 -18.96 4.66 -0.88
C SER A 187 -19.43 4.62 -2.33
N LYS A 188 -20.27 5.58 -2.73
CA LYS A 188 -20.70 5.73 -4.11
C LYS A 188 -19.49 5.94 -5.02
N GLY A 189 -19.42 5.16 -6.11
CA GLY A 189 -18.29 5.20 -7.07
C GLY A 189 -17.18 4.19 -6.76
N THR A 190 -17.05 3.75 -5.52
CA THR A 190 -16.08 2.73 -5.10
C THR A 190 -16.75 1.59 -4.31
N LEU A 191 -18.03 1.35 -4.56
CA LEU A 191 -18.78 0.27 -3.90
C LEU A 191 -18.10 -1.07 -4.09
N GLU A 192 -17.95 -1.81 -2.97
CA GLU A 192 -17.29 -3.12 -2.89
C GLU A 192 -15.80 -3.12 -3.26
N LEU A 193 -15.16 -1.95 -3.44
CA LEU A 193 -13.71 -1.89 -3.60
C LEU A 193 -13.01 -2.40 -2.34
N ASN A 194 -12.23 -3.45 -2.51
CA ASN A 194 -11.40 -4.00 -1.43
C ASN A 194 -10.08 -3.24 -1.36
N GLU A 195 -9.69 -2.81 -0.17
CA GLU A 195 -8.45 -2.07 0.05
C GLU A 195 -7.63 -2.68 1.19
N LEU A 196 -6.32 -2.79 0.98
CA LEU A 196 -5.33 -3.22 1.97
C LEU A 196 -4.55 -2.02 2.47
N SER A 197 -4.42 -1.91 3.78
CA SER A 197 -3.48 -1.01 4.44
C SER A 197 -2.38 -1.83 5.12
N LEU A 198 -1.15 -1.30 5.18
CA LEU A 198 -0.05 -1.94 5.89
C LEU A 198 0.06 -1.34 7.28
N ALA A 199 -0.22 -2.12 8.32
CA ALA A 199 -0.02 -1.74 9.71
C ALA A 199 1.27 -2.34 10.25
N ILE A 200 2.09 -1.52 10.91
CA ILE A 200 3.40 -1.84 11.44
C ILE A 200 3.38 -1.62 12.96
N ARG A 201 3.57 -2.68 13.73
CA ARG A 201 3.65 -2.55 15.19
C ARG A 201 4.99 -1.98 15.60
N THR A 202 4.97 -0.79 16.19
CA THR A 202 6.13 -0.08 16.70
C THR A 202 6.08 0.03 18.24
N PRO A 203 7.17 0.43 18.92
CA PRO A 203 7.14 0.69 20.36
C PRO A 203 6.18 1.81 20.79
N LYS A 204 5.74 2.67 19.86
CA LYS A 204 4.80 3.77 20.13
C LYS A 204 3.36 3.49 19.64
N GLY A 205 3.07 2.27 19.22
CA GLY A 205 1.80 1.89 18.62
C GLY A 205 1.90 1.62 17.11
N LEU A 206 0.78 1.49 16.41
CA LEU A 206 0.77 1.18 14.98
C LEU A 206 1.19 2.39 14.13
N ALA A 207 2.12 2.18 13.22
CA ALA A 207 2.32 3.02 12.05
C ALA A 207 1.53 2.42 10.88
N LEU A 208 0.63 3.21 10.30
CA LEU A 208 -0.29 2.76 9.26
C LEU A 208 0.09 3.41 7.93
N VAL A 209 0.36 2.59 6.90
CA VAL A 209 0.56 3.04 5.53
C VAL A 209 -0.70 2.70 4.73
N VAL A 210 -1.29 3.72 4.11
CA VAL A 210 -2.56 3.64 3.39
C VAL A 210 -2.40 4.07 1.94
N GLY A 211 -3.18 3.49 1.03
CA GLY A 211 -3.20 3.86 -0.39
C GLY A 211 -4.06 5.10 -0.63
N CYS A 212 -5.36 4.88 -0.75
CA CYS A 212 -6.36 5.94 -0.91
C CYS A 212 -7.28 6.13 0.28
N SER A 213 -7.56 5.09 1.02
CA SER A 213 -8.57 5.09 2.10
C SER A 213 -10.01 5.21 1.56
N HIS A 214 -10.33 4.58 0.43
CA HIS A 214 -11.70 4.56 -0.13
C HIS A 214 -12.78 4.08 0.84
N PRO A 215 -12.52 3.09 1.73
CA PRO A 215 -13.47 2.70 2.76
C PRO A 215 -13.77 3.79 3.80
N GLY A 216 -13.00 4.86 3.79
CA GLY A 216 -12.95 5.89 4.83
C GLY A 216 -11.85 5.60 5.84
N ILE A 217 -10.98 6.59 6.09
CA ILE A 217 -9.81 6.42 6.95
C ILE A 217 -10.20 5.97 8.38
N GLU A 218 -11.29 6.48 8.95
CA GLU A 218 -11.71 6.08 10.30
C GLU A 218 -12.12 4.61 10.38
N ARG A 219 -12.72 4.04 9.32
CA ARG A 219 -13.01 2.61 9.23
C ARG A 219 -11.73 1.77 9.15
N ILE A 220 -10.70 2.27 8.47
CA ILE A 220 -9.39 1.63 8.41
C ILE A 220 -8.72 1.66 9.80
N LEU A 221 -8.79 2.80 10.51
CA LEU A 221 -8.27 2.92 11.88
C LEU A 221 -8.99 1.96 12.84
N GLU A 222 -10.31 1.83 12.74
CA GLU A 222 -11.09 0.89 13.53
C GLU A 222 -10.67 -0.57 13.25
N ALA A 223 -10.52 -0.94 11.97
CA ALA A 223 -10.05 -2.26 11.59
C ALA A 223 -8.59 -2.53 12.04
N ALA A 224 -7.72 -1.53 12.03
CA ALA A 224 -6.34 -1.65 12.48
C ALA A 224 -6.23 -1.77 14.00
N SER A 225 -7.14 -1.13 14.77
CA SER A 225 -7.12 -1.11 16.23
C SER A 225 -7.29 -2.50 16.88
N GLN A 226 -7.75 -3.51 16.12
CA GLN A 226 -7.77 -4.89 16.60
C GLN A 226 -6.36 -5.49 16.83
N TYR A 227 -5.32 -4.93 16.20
CA TYR A 227 -3.94 -5.38 16.35
C TYR A 227 -3.16 -4.62 17.42
N ASP A 228 -3.49 -3.36 17.61
CA ASP A 228 -3.01 -2.51 18.70
C ASP A 228 -3.95 -1.30 18.83
N THR A 229 -4.40 -1.02 20.02
CA THR A 229 -5.31 0.10 20.30
C THR A 229 -4.61 1.46 20.23
N GLN A 230 -3.29 1.48 20.35
CA GLN A 230 -2.48 2.68 20.18
C GLN A 230 -2.12 2.87 18.72
N LEU A 231 -2.66 3.91 18.10
CA LEU A 231 -2.38 4.31 16.72
C LEU A 231 -1.41 5.49 16.75
N TYR A 232 -0.17 5.29 16.25
CA TYR A 232 0.88 6.29 16.37
C TYR A 232 0.90 7.25 15.18
N THR A 233 0.95 6.71 13.95
CA THR A 233 1.06 7.55 12.74
C THR A 233 0.29 6.97 11.56
N ILE A 234 -0.16 7.87 10.68
CA ILE A 234 -0.75 7.55 9.39
C ILE A 234 0.14 8.13 8.29
N VAL A 235 0.43 7.34 7.24
CA VAL A 235 1.21 7.75 6.08
C VAL A 235 0.45 7.37 4.80
N GLY A 236 0.24 8.32 3.87
CA GLY A 236 -0.38 8.06 2.57
C GLY A 236 -1.66 8.85 2.30
N GLY A 237 -2.53 8.35 1.42
CA GLY A 237 -3.73 9.02 0.95
C GLY A 237 -4.95 8.84 1.87
N LEU A 238 -5.66 9.93 2.17
CA LEU A 238 -6.81 9.93 3.08
C LEU A 238 -8.17 10.05 2.37
N HIS A 239 -8.18 10.19 1.05
CA HIS A 239 -9.36 10.38 0.19
C HIS A 239 -10.34 11.45 0.69
N LEU A 240 -9.79 12.60 1.06
CA LEU A 240 -10.56 13.74 1.55
C LEU A 240 -10.77 14.81 0.46
N VAL A 241 -10.19 14.63 -0.73
CA VAL A 241 -10.23 15.59 -1.84
C VAL A 241 -11.67 15.85 -2.35
N ASP A 242 -12.59 14.92 -2.18
CA ASP A 242 -13.99 15.01 -2.59
C ASP A 242 -14.95 15.38 -1.45
N LYS A 243 -14.43 15.63 -0.25
CA LYS A 243 -15.21 15.96 0.94
C LYS A 243 -15.42 17.47 1.08
N SER A 244 -16.50 17.88 1.73
CA SER A 244 -16.67 19.27 2.11
C SER A 244 -15.67 19.67 3.20
N ASP A 245 -15.36 20.98 3.30
CA ASP A 245 -14.47 21.53 4.31
C ASP A 245 -14.86 21.12 5.74
N GLN A 246 -16.16 21.09 6.02
CA GLN A 246 -16.69 20.65 7.31
C GLN A 246 -16.37 19.19 7.60
N GLN A 247 -16.57 18.30 6.61
CA GLN A 247 -16.24 16.86 6.76
C GLN A 247 -14.73 16.64 6.93
N VAL A 248 -13.90 17.38 6.17
CA VAL A 248 -12.46 17.34 6.33
C VAL A 248 -12.04 17.76 7.74
N SER A 249 -12.54 18.89 8.23
CA SER A 249 -12.22 19.39 9.56
C SER A 249 -12.66 18.41 10.66
N GLU A 250 -13.82 17.77 10.50
CA GLU A 250 -14.31 16.74 11.42
C GLU A 250 -13.37 15.53 11.48
N VAL A 251 -13.00 14.96 10.33
CA VAL A 251 -12.09 13.80 10.26
C VAL A 251 -10.73 14.14 10.87
N VAL A 252 -10.16 15.30 10.53
CA VAL A 252 -8.85 15.73 11.05
C VAL A 252 -8.87 15.95 12.55
N ASN A 253 -9.95 16.55 13.10
CA ASN A 253 -10.10 16.71 14.54
C ASN A 253 -10.26 15.34 15.24
N ASN A 254 -10.99 14.40 14.64
CA ASN A 254 -11.17 13.05 15.17
C ASN A 254 -9.84 12.29 15.27
N PHE A 255 -8.87 12.54 14.41
CA PHE A 255 -7.53 11.94 14.55
C PHE A 255 -6.92 12.26 15.93
N LYS A 256 -7.10 13.47 16.46
CA LYS A 256 -6.60 13.84 17.79
C LYS A 256 -7.52 13.40 18.90
N THR A 257 -8.82 13.67 18.78
CA THR A 257 -9.79 13.56 19.90
C THR A 257 -10.29 12.15 20.15
N ARG A 258 -10.48 11.38 19.06
CA ARG A 258 -11.01 10.01 19.13
C ARG A 258 -9.91 8.97 18.98
N TRP A 259 -9.02 9.15 18.00
CA TRP A 259 -8.02 8.15 17.61
C TRP A 259 -6.66 8.35 18.29
N HIS A 260 -6.45 9.51 18.91
CA HIS A 260 -5.21 9.89 19.61
C HIS A 260 -3.95 9.71 18.74
N ILE A 261 -4.08 9.96 17.43
CA ILE A 261 -2.96 9.91 16.49
C ILE A 261 -1.92 10.95 16.90
N GLU A 262 -0.65 10.55 16.97
CA GLU A 262 0.44 11.46 17.33
C GLU A 262 0.95 12.23 16.10
N ARG A 263 1.13 11.56 14.97
CA ARG A 263 1.69 12.14 13.73
C ARG A 263 0.85 11.76 12.51
N VAL A 264 0.88 12.63 11.49
CA VAL A 264 0.26 12.35 10.18
C VAL A 264 1.20 12.80 9.08
N ALA A 265 1.42 11.94 8.08
CA ALA A 265 2.14 12.23 6.84
C ALA A 265 1.21 11.94 5.66
N ALA A 266 0.34 12.89 5.36
CA ALA A 266 -0.69 12.72 4.35
C ALA A 266 -0.26 13.22 2.96
N GLY A 267 -0.68 12.51 1.90
CA GLY A 267 -0.37 12.83 0.50
C GLY A 267 -1.47 12.41 -0.47
N HIS A 268 -1.12 12.29 -1.73
CA HIS A 268 -1.94 11.75 -2.82
C HIS A 268 -3.36 12.38 -2.89
N CYS A 269 -4.40 11.60 -2.63
CA CYS A 269 -5.81 12.00 -2.70
C CYS A 269 -6.34 12.69 -1.43
N THR A 270 -5.47 13.13 -0.52
CA THR A 270 -5.86 13.82 0.72
C THR A 270 -6.51 15.17 0.44
N GLY A 271 -6.07 15.90 -0.58
CA GLY A 271 -6.61 17.21 -0.94
C GLY A 271 -5.93 18.39 -0.22
N GLU A 272 -5.90 19.55 -0.89
CA GLU A 272 -5.16 20.73 -0.41
C GLU A 272 -5.74 21.30 0.88
N PHE A 273 -7.06 21.41 0.99
CA PHE A 273 -7.69 21.91 2.22
C PHE A 273 -7.40 21.00 3.42
N ALA A 274 -7.36 19.69 3.21
CA ALA A 274 -7.03 18.76 4.28
C ALA A 274 -5.57 18.91 4.74
N GLN A 275 -4.62 19.26 3.85
CA GLN A 275 -3.24 19.58 4.24
C GLN A 275 -3.20 20.80 5.17
N VAL A 276 -3.99 21.85 4.89
CA VAL A 276 -4.07 23.03 5.75
C VAL A 276 -4.66 22.68 7.12
N GLU A 277 -5.70 21.87 7.17
CA GLU A 277 -6.30 21.42 8.43
C GLU A 277 -5.37 20.51 9.24
N LEU A 278 -4.63 19.62 8.57
CA LEU A 278 -3.64 18.79 9.23
C LEU A 278 -2.51 19.62 9.83
N GLU A 279 -1.99 20.61 9.10
CA GLU A 279 -1.00 21.57 9.62
C GLU A 279 -1.55 22.32 10.84
N ARG A 280 -2.78 22.81 10.78
CA ARG A 280 -3.44 23.52 11.88
C ARG A 280 -3.57 22.67 13.16
N VAL A 281 -3.92 21.38 13.00
CA VAL A 281 -4.21 20.48 14.14
C VAL A 281 -2.96 19.81 14.69
N PHE A 282 -2.01 19.47 13.81
CA PHE A 282 -0.84 18.66 14.15
C PHE A 282 0.45 19.48 14.27
N GLY A 283 0.53 20.69 13.64
CA GLY A 283 1.76 21.51 13.65
C GLY A 283 3.00 20.69 13.28
N ASP A 284 4.02 20.72 14.13
CA ASP A 284 5.28 19.97 13.93
C ASP A 284 5.12 18.43 13.86
N HIS A 285 3.93 17.92 14.13
CA HIS A 285 3.58 16.51 13.99
C HIS A 285 2.89 16.18 12.65
N HIS A 286 2.75 17.17 11.77
CA HIS A 286 2.33 16.99 10.40
C HIS A 286 3.54 16.96 9.47
N ASP A 287 3.73 15.86 8.76
CA ASP A 287 4.75 15.70 7.74
C ASP A 287 4.07 15.67 6.36
N HIS A 288 4.60 16.39 5.39
CA HIS A 288 4.15 16.22 4.00
C HIS A 288 4.61 14.87 3.48
N SER A 289 3.65 14.03 3.04
CA SER A 289 3.96 12.77 2.36
C SER A 289 4.09 12.99 0.85
N GLY A 290 4.98 13.91 0.44
CA GLY A 290 5.25 14.20 -0.96
C GLY A 290 6.39 13.35 -1.53
N VAL A 291 6.52 13.31 -2.86
CA VAL A 291 7.58 12.56 -3.54
C VAL A 291 8.98 12.96 -3.02
N GLY A 292 9.76 11.96 -2.64
CA GLY A 292 11.11 12.13 -2.09
C GLY A 292 11.18 12.33 -0.56
N GLU A 293 10.05 12.53 0.11
CA GLU A 293 10.03 12.67 1.57
C GLU A 293 10.32 11.33 2.26
N VAL A 294 10.99 11.43 3.41
CA VAL A 294 11.37 10.29 4.24
C VAL A 294 10.77 10.46 5.62
N ILE A 295 9.76 9.64 5.93
CA ILE A 295 9.04 9.65 7.20
C ILE A 295 9.66 8.60 8.12
N ALA A 296 10.15 9.03 9.28
CA ALA A 296 10.70 8.12 10.28
C ALA A 296 9.59 7.34 11.00
N ILE A 297 9.82 6.04 11.21
CA ILE A 297 8.96 5.17 12.02
C ILE A 297 9.71 4.84 13.32
N PRO A 298 9.05 4.78 14.50
CA PRO A 298 9.68 4.35 15.74
C PRO A 298 10.25 2.92 15.64
N ARG A 299 11.43 2.71 16.20
CA ARG A 299 12.16 1.41 16.19
C ARG A 299 11.81 0.55 17.38
#